data_145acf3529fc3fbd03c156ff2de39ba0
#
_entry.id   145acf3529fc3fbd03c156ff2de39ba0
#
_cell.length_a   1.000
_cell.length_b   1.000
_cell.length_c   1.000
_cell.angle_alpha   90.00
_cell.angle_beta   90.00
_cell.angle_gamma   90.00
#
_symmetry.space_group_name_H-M   'P 1'
#
loop_
_entity.id
_entity.type
_entity.pdbx_description
1 polymer ?
#
loop_
_entity_poly.entity_id
_entity_poly.type
_entity_poly.pdbx_seq_one_letter_code
_entity_poly.pdbx_strand_id
1 'polypeptide(L)'
;MIEARHLRVLRAVARSGSFSAAARELGCTQPAVSQQMKALEQSAGTPLLVRAGREMRLTQAGEALVRHAVGILAGLTAAEEEIAAIAGLRAGRVRLVSFPSGSSTLVPTALATMRAAHPGTRVSLVEAEPPRSIEMLRNGDCEIALAFRYPEVRGADPAAGAEWDDLVVRPILADRLVGLVPAGHRLAKAGVARFDELADEPWIAGCPRCRRHLVEVCESAGFTPRIDFATDDYPAVIGLVGAGLGVAALPELTLASVRPKGATAVRLEPAVHREIVALTLPDLAQVPAVEATLDKLVDAAGR
;
A
#
# COMPACT_ATOMS: atom_id res chain seq x y z
N MET A 1 9.86 -31.90 -23.79
CA MET A 1 10.43 -30.90 -22.86
C MET A 1 10.80 -31.58 -21.55
N ILE A 2 11.94 -31.24 -20.94
CA ILE A 2 12.37 -31.79 -19.63
C ILE A 2 11.56 -31.06 -18.53
N GLU A 3 10.95 -31.83 -17.61
CA GLU A 3 10.12 -31.30 -16.52
C GLU A 3 10.70 -31.66 -15.15
N ALA A 4 10.40 -30.88 -14.11
CA ALA A 4 10.91 -31.09 -12.76
C ALA A 4 10.59 -32.48 -12.20
N ARG A 5 9.39 -33.02 -12.49
CA ARG A 5 9.02 -34.39 -12.09
C ARG A 5 9.96 -35.44 -12.68
N HIS A 6 10.37 -35.29 -13.93
CA HIS A 6 11.31 -36.20 -14.59
C HIS A 6 12.69 -36.16 -13.94
N LEU A 7 13.15 -34.97 -13.52
CA LEU A 7 14.43 -34.80 -12.83
C LEU A 7 14.41 -35.47 -11.44
N ARG A 8 13.27 -35.39 -10.72
CA ARG A 8 13.11 -36.09 -9.44
C ARG A 8 13.22 -37.60 -9.63
N VAL A 9 12.58 -38.15 -10.67
CA VAL A 9 12.61 -39.59 -10.96
C VAL A 9 14.02 -40.04 -11.36
N LEU A 10 14.72 -39.32 -12.26
CA LEU A 10 16.11 -39.62 -12.66
C LEU A 10 17.04 -39.68 -11.45
N ARG A 11 16.95 -38.69 -10.53
CA ARG A 11 17.74 -38.66 -9.29
C ARG A 11 17.44 -39.85 -8.35
N ALA A 12 16.18 -40.21 -8.19
CA ALA A 12 15.78 -41.35 -7.36
C ALA A 12 16.33 -42.65 -7.97
N VAL A 13 16.22 -42.85 -9.29
CA VAL A 13 16.76 -44.05 -9.96
C VAL A 13 18.29 -44.11 -9.86
N ALA A 14 18.98 -42.97 -10.09
CA ALA A 14 20.43 -42.86 -9.98
C ALA A 14 20.96 -43.23 -8.60
N ARG A 15 20.24 -42.84 -7.55
CA ARG A 15 20.60 -43.14 -6.16
C ARG A 15 20.29 -44.55 -5.74
N SER A 16 19.15 -45.10 -6.16
CA SER A 16 18.66 -46.39 -5.71
C SER A 16 19.10 -47.56 -6.62
N GLY A 17 19.63 -47.29 -7.82
CA GLY A 17 20.07 -48.30 -8.78
C GLY A 17 18.98 -49.12 -9.45
N SER A 18 17.70 -48.90 -9.13
CA SER A 18 16.58 -49.64 -9.71
C SER A 18 15.27 -48.86 -9.76
N PHE A 19 14.44 -49.12 -10.77
CA PHE A 19 13.11 -48.50 -10.90
C PHE A 19 12.17 -48.89 -9.77
N SER A 20 12.26 -50.13 -9.23
CA SER A 20 11.42 -50.58 -8.11
C SER A 20 11.77 -49.89 -6.79
N ALA A 21 13.05 -49.62 -6.53
CA ALA A 21 13.49 -48.90 -5.35
C ALA A 21 13.15 -47.41 -5.44
N ALA A 22 13.36 -46.79 -6.60
CA ALA A 22 12.96 -45.40 -6.87
C ALA A 22 11.43 -45.23 -6.72
N ALA A 23 10.64 -46.16 -7.20
CA ALA A 23 9.17 -46.13 -7.06
C ALA A 23 8.73 -46.12 -5.59
N ARG A 24 9.33 -46.93 -4.74
CA ARG A 24 9.06 -46.96 -3.28
C ARG A 24 9.43 -45.66 -2.61
N GLU A 25 10.58 -45.10 -2.98
CA GLU A 25 11.05 -43.82 -2.45
C GLU A 25 10.11 -42.66 -2.83
N LEU A 26 9.60 -42.65 -4.08
CA LEU A 26 8.74 -41.60 -4.61
C LEU A 26 7.25 -41.82 -4.31
N GLY A 27 6.88 -42.91 -3.62
CA GLY A 27 5.48 -43.21 -3.32
C GLY A 27 4.63 -43.50 -4.55
N CYS A 28 5.24 -44.05 -5.63
CA CYS A 28 4.54 -44.34 -6.87
C CYS A 28 4.79 -45.82 -7.34
N THR A 29 4.23 -46.20 -8.49
CA THR A 29 4.40 -47.52 -9.06
C THR A 29 5.63 -47.61 -9.96
N GLN A 30 6.24 -48.81 -10.03
CA GLN A 30 7.39 -49.02 -10.93
C GLN A 30 7.07 -48.76 -12.42
N PRO A 31 5.88 -49.12 -12.97
CA PRO A 31 5.52 -48.74 -14.33
C PRO A 31 5.49 -47.22 -14.53
N ALA A 32 5.02 -46.42 -13.53
CA ALA A 32 5.02 -44.95 -13.59
C ALA A 32 6.44 -44.37 -13.67
N VAL A 33 7.38 -44.89 -12.86
CA VAL A 33 8.81 -44.52 -12.94
C VAL A 33 9.39 -44.84 -14.32
N SER A 34 9.13 -46.06 -14.85
CA SER A 34 9.59 -46.46 -16.15
C SER A 34 9.07 -45.55 -17.27
N GLN A 35 7.76 -45.21 -17.20
CA GLN A 35 7.15 -44.35 -18.20
C GLN A 35 7.73 -42.90 -18.15
N GLN A 36 7.94 -42.35 -16.95
CA GLN A 36 8.54 -41.02 -16.79
C GLN A 36 10.01 -41.01 -17.27
N MET A 37 10.77 -42.04 -17.00
CA MET A 37 12.13 -42.15 -17.50
C MET A 37 12.16 -42.24 -19.03
N LYS A 38 11.29 -43.03 -19.65
CA LYS A 38 11.17 -43.11 -21.11
C LYS A 38 10.81 -41.75 -21.74
N ALA A 39 9.88 -41.02 -21.14
CA ALA A 39 9.50 -39.66 -21.57
C ALA A 39 10.69 -38.70 -21.46
N LEU A 40 11.46 -38.78 -20.37
CA LEU A 40 12.67 -37.98 -20.18
C LEU A 40 13.74 -38.26 -21.23
N GLU A 41 14.03 -39.52 -21.51
CA GLU A 41 15.00 -39.93 -22.54
C GLU A 41 14.55 -39.48 -23.93
N GLN A 42 13.27 -39.59 -24.25
CA GLN A 42 12.70 -39.02 -25.48
C GLN A 42 12.90 -37.51 -25.57
N SER A 43 12.69 -36.79 -24.47
CA SER A 43 12.90 -35.34 -24.41
C SER A 43 14.36 -34.94 -24.46
N ALA A 44 15.28 -35.79 -23.96
CA ALA A 44 16.73 -35.59 -24.01
C ALA A 44 17.33 -35.99 -25.34
N GLY A 45 16.61 -36.78 -26.15
CA GLY A 45 17.07 -37.28 -27.44
C GLY A 45 18.20 -38.35 -27.33
N THR A 46 18.46 -38.85 -26.14
CA THR A 46 19.52 -39.86 -25.89
C THR A 46 19.19 -40.69 -24.65
N PRO A 47 19.61 -41.96 -24.56
CA PRO A 47 19.53 -42.75 -23.36
C PRO A 47 20.28 -42.09 -22.18
N LEU A 48 19.62 -42.02 -21.02
CA LEU A 48 20.20 -41.52 -19.79
C LEU A 48 20.59 -42.62 -18.82
N LEU A 49 20.01 -43.81 -19.01
CA LEU A 49 20.25 -45.01 -18.22
C LEU A 49 20.63 -46.18 -19.15
N VAL A 50 21.52 -47.05 -18.67
CA VAL A 50 21.84 -48.33 -19.29
C VAL A 50 21.72 -49.43 -18.25
N ARG A 51 21.34 -50.65 -18.68
CA ARG A 51 21.26 -51.79 -17.81
C ARG A 51 22.63 -52.46 -17.71
N ALA A 52 23.18 -52.53 -16.53
CA ALA A 52 24.39 -53.26 -16.20
C ALA A 52 24.08 -54.41 -15.28
N GLY A 53 23.83 -55.59 -15.85
CA GLY A 53 23.39 -56.76 -15.11
C GLY A 53 21.99 -56.57 -14.51
N ARG A 54 21.93 -56.55 -13.19
CA ARG A 54 20.67 -56.33 -12.42
C ARG A 54 20.43 -54.85 -12.02
N GLU A 55 21.40 -54.00 -12.25
CA GLU A 55 21.34 -52.56 -11.87
C GLU A 55 21.17 -51.66 -13.08
N MET A 56 20.61 -50.48 -12.84
CA MET A 56 20.55 -49.35 -13.76
C MET A 56 21.72 -48.42 -13.47
N ARG A 57 22.50 -48.07 -14.51
CA ARG A 57 23.60 -47.13 -14.40
C ARG A 57 23.36 -45.92 -15.31
N LEU A 58 23.84 -44.76 -14.89
CA LEU A 58 23.78 -43.54 -15.69
C LEU A 58 24.72 -43.66 -16.90
N THR A 59 24.28 -43.12 -18.02
CA THR A 59 25.16 -42.76 -19.14
C THR A 59 25.87 -41.44 -18.83
N GLN A 60 26.84 -41.04 -19.63
CA GLN A 60 27.49 -39.74 -19.52
C GLN A 60 26.45 -38.58 -19.58
N ALA A 61 25.44 -38.70 -20.46
CA ALA A 61 24.33 -37.75 -20.53
C ALA A 61 23.45 -37.78 -19.27
N GLY A 62 23.20 -38.98 -18.70
CA GLY A 62 22.50 -39.14 -17.46
C GLY A 62 23.22 -38.47 -16.26
N GLU A 63 24.54 -38.67 -16.17
CA GLU A 63 25.38 -38.01 -15.15
C GLU A 63 25.36 -36.50 -15.28
N ALA A 64 25.48 -35.97 -16.50
CA ALA A 64 25.38 -34.54 -16.75
C ALA A 64 24.02 -33.98 -16.30
N LEU A 65 22.93 -34.67 -16.68
CA LEU A 65 21.59 -34.22 -16.31
C LEU A 65 21.33 -34.32 -14.79
N VAL A 66 21.84 -35.34 -14.08
CA VAL A 66 21.78 -35.46 -12.63
C VAL A 66 22.50 -34.30 -11.94
N ARG A 67 23.70 -33.90 -12.41
CA ARG A 67 24.39 -32.73 -11.83
C ARG A 67 23.58 -31.46 -11.96
N HIS A 68 22.97 -31.19 -13.11
CA HIS A 68 22.12 -30.03 -13.32
C HIS A 68 20.78 -30.11 -12.52
N ALA A 69 20.22 -31.32 -12.42
CA ALA A 69 18.98 -31.54 -11.69
C ALA A 69 19.05 -31.12 -10.20
N VAL A 70 20.23 -31.23 -9.58
CA VAL A 70 20.41 -30.78 -8.18
C VAL A 70 20.11 -29.28 -8.05
N GLY A 71 20.74 -28.45 -8.87
CA GLY A 71 20.56 -27.00 -8.84
C GLY A 71 19.15 -26.57 -9.25
N ILE A 72 18.58 -27.19 -10.30
CA ILE A 72 17.22 -26.87 -10.79
C ILE A 72 16.16 -27.17 -9.70
N LEU A 73 16.23 -28.34 -9.09
CA LEU A 73 15.27 -28.73 -8.05
C LEU A 73 15.43 -27.92 -6.76
N ALA A 74 16.68 -27.57 -6.38
CA ALA A 74 16.93 -26.68 -5.24
C ALA A 74 16.38 -25.27 -5.51
N GLY A 75 16.58 -24.73 -6.71
CA GLY A 75 16.01 -23.43 -7.10
C GLY A 75 14.47 -23.41 -7.08
N LEU A 76 13.84 -24.49 -7.54
CA LEU A 76 12.37 -24.62 -7.46
C LEU A 76 11.88 -24.63 -6.02
N THR A 77 12.51 -25.41 -5.13
CA THR A 77 12.16 -25.44 -3.71
C THR A 77 12.35 -24.07 -3.06
N ALA A 78 13.44 -23.37 -3.34
CA ALA A 78 13.68 -22.03 -2.82
C ALA A 78 12.60 -21.02 -3.28
N ALA A 79 12.17 -21.10 -4.55
CA ALA A 79 11.08 -20.27 -5.06
C ALA A 79 9.73 -20.59 -4.37
N GLU A 80 9.42 -21.87 -4.17
CA GLU A 80 8.23 -22.32 -3.43
C GLU A 80 8.23 -21.81 -1.97
N GLU A 81 9.38 -21.87 -1.29
CA GLU A 81 9.56 -21.34 0.08
C GLU A 81 9.42 -19.82 0.15
N GLU A 82 9.98 -19.09 -0.84
CA GLU A 82 9.86 -17.62 -0.92
C GLU A 82 8.40 -17.21 -1.14
N ILE A 83 7.68 -17.85 -2.06
CA ILE A 83 6.25 -17.60 -2.29
C ILE A 83 5.44 -17.90 -1.03
N ALA A 84 5.71 -19.02 -0.36
CA ALA A 84 5.03 -19.37 0.89
C ALA A 84 5.32 -18.37 2.02
N ALA A 85 6.54 -17.83 2.08
CA ALA A 85 6.90 -16.79 3.05
C ALA A 85 6.16 -15.48 2.79
N ILE A 86 6.00 -15.09 1.52
CA ILE A 86 5.23 -13.91 1.11
C ILE A 86 3.75 -14.09 1.43
N ALA A 87 3.16 -15.22 1.04
CA ALA A 87 1.76 -15.53 1.32
C ALA A 87 1.44 -15.59 2.83
N GLY A 88 2.39 -16.06 3.64
CA GLY A 88 2.26 -16.12 5.10
C GLY A 88 2.66 -14.84 5.84
N LEU A 89 2.84 -13.71 5.18
CA LEU A 89 3.28 -12.43 5.76
C LEU A 89 4.63 -12.48 6.50
N ARG A 90 5.44 -13.52 6.25
CA ARG A 90 6.81 -13.65 6.77
C ARG A 90 7.84 -12.90 5.91
N ALA A 91 7.44 -12.50 4.71
CA ALA A 91 8.17 -11.62 3.79
C ALA A 91 7.15 -10.79 3.00
N GLY A 92 7.58 -9.68 2.41
CA GLY A 92 6.72 -8.86 1.57
C GLY A 92 7.16 -7.39 1.58
N ARG A 93 6.61 -6.64 0.65
CA ARG A 93 6.83 -5.20 0.55
C ARG A 93 5.54 -4.51 0.16
N VAL A 94 5.24 -3.38 0.81
CA VAL A 94 4.14 -2.47 0.48
C VAL A 94 4.70 -1.05 0.37
N ARG A 95 4.42 -0.38 -0.74
CA ARG A 95 4.71 1.05 -0.93
C ARG A 95 3.42 1.82 -0.64
N LEU A 96 3.46 2.62 0.40
CA LEU A 96 2.35 3.47 0.84
C LEU A 96 2.64 4.90 0.43
N VAL A 97 1.66 5.57 -0.16
CA VAL A 97 1.70 7.01 -0.40
C VAL A 97 0.63 7.67 0.47
N SER A 98 0.97 8.78 1.12
CA SER A 98 0.07 9.50 2.02
C SER A 98 0.27 11.00 1.91
N PHE A 99 -0.76 11.76 2.20
CA PHE A 99 -0.71 13.22 2.32
C PHE A 99 -0.18 13.64 3.72
N PRO A 100 0.32 14.89 3.91
CA PRO A 100 1.05 15.32 5.11
C PRO A 100 0.35 15.01 6.45
N SER A 101 -0.93 15.34 6.63
CA SER A 101 -1.62 15.07 7.89
C SER A 101 -1.84 13.58 8.15
N GLY A 102 -2.03 12.74 7.11
CA GLY A 102 -2.08 11.29 7.25
C GLY A 102 -0.72 10.71 7.62
N SER A 103 0.34 11.21 6.97
CA SER A 103 1.73 10.81 7.23
C SER A 103 2.19 11.10 8.66
N SER A 104 1.72 12.23 9.24
CA SER A 104 2.15 12.65 10.58
C SER A 104 1.31 12.06 11.72
N THR A 105 0.15 11.45 11.44
CA THR A 105 -0.79 10.97 12.48
C THR A 105 -1.15 9.49 12.33
N LEU A 106 -1.88 9.13 11.29
CA LEU A 106 -2.40 7.76 11.09
C LEU A 106 -1.29 6.75 10.76
N VAL A 107 -0.43 7.10 9.81
CA VAL A 107 0.58 6.20 9.25
C VAL A 107 1.58 5.72 10.31
N PRO A 108 2.15 6.56 11.20
CA PRO A 108 3.11 6.08 12.20
C PRO A 108 2.54 4.99 13.10
N THR A 109 1.29 5.14 13.56
CA THR A 109 0.62 4.15 14.42
C THR A 109 0.34 2.85 13.65
N ALA A 110 -0.15 2.96 12.41
CA ALA A 110 -0.41 1.80 11.55
C ALA A 110 0.87 1.03 11.25
N LEU A 111 1.97 1.72 10.88
CA LEU A 111 3.25 1.08 10.56
C LEU A 111 3.93 0.47 11.78
N ALA A 112 3.84 1.09 12.96
CA ALA A 112 4.34 0.51 14.19
C ALA A 112 3.61 -0.80 14.52
N THR A 113 2.28 -0.81 14.40
CA THR A 113 1.46 -1.99 14.64
C THR A 113 1.71 -3.08 13.57
N MET A 114 1.84 -2.68 12.29
CA MET A 114 2.19 -3.59 11.20
C MET A 114 3.55 -4.26 11.42
N ARG A 115 4.56 -3.48 11.79
CA ARG A 115 5.92 -3.98 12.08
C ARG A 115 5.95 -4.95 13.27
N ALA A 116 5.14 -4.70 14.30
CA ALA A 116 5.04 -5.60 15.46
C ALA A 116 4.36 -6.92 15.10
N ALA A 117 3.29 -6.89 14.31
CA ALA A 117 2.53 -8.08 13.91
C ALA A 117 3.22 -8.90 12.80
N HIS A 118 3.87 -8.22 11.86
CA HIS A 118 4.45 -8.81 10.64
C HIS A 118 5.87 -8.29 10.38
N PRO A 119 6.88 -8.70 11.20
CA PRO A 119 8.24 -8.15 11.15
C PRO A 119 8.98 -8.42 9.83
N GLY A 120 8.55 -9.42 9.07
CA GLY A 120 9.10 -9.74 7.74
C GLY A 120 8.52 -8.89 6.61
N THR A 121 7.43 -8.17 6.84
CA THR A 121 6.81 -7.30 5.84
C THR A 121 7.35 -5.87 5.97
N ARG A 122 7.92 -5.34 4.89
CA ARG A 122 8.45 -3.97 4.84
C ARG A 122 7.42 -3.03 4.23
N VAL A 123 7.07 -1.97 4.95
CA VAL A 123 6.24 -0.88 4.41
C VAL A 123 7.10 0.37 4.25
N SER A 124 7.14 0.92 3.04
CA SER A 124 7.77 2.21 2.75
C SER A 124 6.72 3.30 2.60
N LEU A 125 7.05 4.52 2.99
CA LEU A 125 6.19 5.69 2.91
C LEU A 125 6.80 6.73 1.97
N VAL A 126 5.97 7.27 1.07
CA VAL A 126 6.26 8.47 0.28
C VAL A 126 5.14 9.47 0.53
N GLU A 127 5.46 10.75 0.59
CA GLU A 127 4.46 11.79 0.78
C GLU A 127 4.08 12.41 -0.58
N ALA A 128 2.78 12.41 -0.85
CA ALA A 128 2.19 13.10 -2.00
C ALA A 128 0.70 13.38 -1.75
N GLU A 129 0.26 14.55 -2.18
CA GLU A 129 -1.16 14.95 -2.16
C GLU A 129 -1.94 14.33 -3.33
N PRO A 130 -3.26 14.05 -3.18
CA PRO A 130 -4.13 13.83 -4.33
C PRO A 130 -4.19 15.09 -5.25
N PRO A 131 -4.19 14.94 -6.59
CA PRO A 131 -4.37 13.71 -7.37
C PRO A 131 -3.09 12.89 -7.61
N ARG A 132 -1.90 13.42 -7.30
CA ARG A 132 -0.62 12.75 -7.61
C ARG A 132 -0.51 11.36 -6.94
N SER A 133 -0.96 11.24 -5.68
CA SER A 133 -0.95 9.93 -4.99
C SER A 133 -1.80 8.89 -5.71
N ILE A 134 -2.92 9.30 -6.32
CA ILE A 134 -3.82 8.43 -7.10
C ILE A 134 -3.18 8.03 -8.44
N GLU A 135 -2.50 8.96 -9.11
CA GLU A 135 -1.72 8.64 -10.32
C GLU A 135 -0.61 7.64 -10.03
N MET A 136 0.12 7.81 -8.93
CA MET A 136 1.16 6.86 -8.50
C MET A 136 0.58 5.46 -8.28
N LEU A 137 -0.62 5.36 -7.68
CA LEU A 137 -1.30 4.09 -7.49
C LEU A 137 -1.67 3.44 -8.84
N ARG A 138 -2.28 4.20 -9.76
CA ARG A 138 -2.67 3.72 -11.10
C ARG A 138 -1.48 3.31 -11.96
N ASN A 139 -0.34 3.97 -11.79
CA ASN A 139 0.90 3.63 -12.49
C ASN A 139 1.66 2.45 -11.86
N GLY A 140 1.19 1.92 -10.71
CA GLY A 140 1.87 0.84 -10.01
C GLY A 140 3.13 1.30 -9.25
N ASP A 141 3.29 2.60 -8.98
CA ASP A 141 4.39 3.14 -8.18
C ASP A 141 4.19 2.86 -6.68
N CYS A 142 2.96 2.56 -6.26
CA CYS A 142 2.61 2.16 -4.90
C CYS A 142 1.48 1.14 -4.90
N GLU A 143 1.29 0.43 -3.80
CA GLU A 143 0.21 -0.54 -3.57
C GLU A 143 -0.98 0.09 -2.84
N ILE A 144 -0.73 1.12 -2.01
CA ILE A 144 -1.77 1.83 -1.24
C ILE A 144 -1.53 3.33 -1.35
N ALA A 145 -2.59 4.08 -1.61
CA ALA A 145 -2.61 5.52 -1.52
C ALA A 145 -3.65 5.98 -0.48
N LEU A 146 -3.23 6.73 0.54
CA LEU A 146 -4.18 7.50 1.34
C LEU A 146 -4.61 8.73 0.54
N ALA A 147 -5.92 8.95 0.51
CA ALA A 147 -6.53 10.08 -0.16
C ALA A 147 -7.65 10.67 0.71
N PHE A 148 -8.13 11.82 0.33
CA PHE A 148 -9.30 12.41 0.97
C PHE A 148 -10.18 13.08 -0.07
N ARG A 149 -11.47 13.16 0.24
CA ARG A 149 -12.46 13.96 -0.50
C ARG A 149 -13.28 14.79 0.46
N TYR A 150 -13.83 15.86 -0.07
CA TYR A 150 -14.83 16.64 0.62
C TYR A 150 -16.21 16.12 0.16
N PRO A 151 -17.09 15.69 1.08
CA PRO A 151 -18.47 15.37 0.73
C PRO A 151 -19.11 16.61 0.10
N GLU A 152 -19.91 16.41 -0.90
CA GLU A 152 -20.39 17.45 -1.81
C GLU A 152 -20.99 18.65 -1.09
N VAL A 153 -20.46 19.83 -1.36
CA VAL A 153 -21.22 21.07 -1.25
C VAL A 153 -22.30 21.02 -2.34
N ARG A 154 -23.57 21.26 -2.03
CA ARG A 154 -24.69 21.22 -2.99
C ARG A 154 -24.33 21.97 -4.26
N GLY A 155 -24.20 21.24 -5.38
CA GLY A 155 -23.83 21.79 -6.68
C GLY A 155 -22.49 21.33 -7.25
N ALA A 156 -21.77 20.43 -6.55
CA ALA A 156 -20.49 19.89 -7.03
C ALA A 156 -20.67 18.96 -8.23
N ASP A 157 -19.62 18.94 -9.06
CA ASP A 157 -19.50 18.18 -10.30
C ASP A 157 -19.86 16.70 -10.10
N PRO A 158 -20.84 16.13 -10.83
CA PRO A 158 -21.16 14.70 -10.80
C PRO A 158 -19.96 13.80 -11.09
N ALA A 159 -18.92 14.30 -11.77
CA ALA A 159 -17.68 13.59 -12.03
C ALA A 159 -16.83 13.34 -10.75
N ALA A 160 -17.07 14.07 -9.65
CA ALA A 160 -16.37 13.85 -8.38
C ALA A 160 -16.71 12.48 -7.74
N GLY A 161 -17.88 11.91 -8.02
CA GLY A 161 -18.29 10.57 -7.56
C GLY A 161 -17.56 9.44 -8.29
N ALA A 162 -17.18 9.65 -9.55
CA ALA A 162 -16.54 8.64 -10.42
C ALA A 162 -15.00 8.63 -10.31
N GLU A 163 -14.39 9.53 -9.54
CA GLU A 163 -12.93 9.69 -9.48
C GLU A 163 -12.20 8.38 -9.09
N TRP A 164 -12.85 7.48 -8.36
CA TRP A 164 -12.23 6.25 -7.81
C TRP A 164 -12.98 4.97 -8.16
N ASP A 165 -13.84 4.98 -9.17
CA ASP A 165 -14.66 3.81 -9.57
C ASP A 165 -13.82 2.60 -10.02
N ASP A 166 -12.59 2.84 -10.46
CA ASP A 166 -11.60 1.83 -10.84
C ASP A 166 -10.77 1.30 -9.66
N LEU A 167 -11.00 1.81 -8.44
CA LEU A 167 -10.21 1.50 -7.26
C LEU A 167 -11.06 0.86 -6.16
N VAL A 168 -10.42 0.06 -5.33
CA VAL A 168 -10.99 -0.38 -4.05
C VAL A 168 -10.82 0.72 -3.03
N VAL A 169 -11.94 1.18 -2.47
CA VAL A 169 -11.99 2.27 -1.48
C VAL A 169 -12.23 1.69 -0.10
N ARG A 170 -11.31 1.93 0.83
CA ARG A 170 -11.46 1.59 2.26
C ARG A 170 -11.63 2.89 3.06
N PRO A 171 -12.80 3.17 3.63
CA PRO A 171 -12.99 4.30 4.54
C PRO A 171 -12.07 4.17 5.76
N ILE A 172 -11.43 5.28 6.15
CA ILE A 172 -10.56 5.35 7.33
C ILE A 172 -11.25 6.15 8.43
N LEU A 173 -11.50 7.45 8.19
CA LEU A 173 -12.23 8.31 9.15
C LEU A 173 -12.80 9.54 8.46
N ALA A 174 -13.76 10.18 9.13
CA ALA A 174 -14.19 11.53 8.83
C ALA A 174 -13.39 12.50 9.71
N ASP A 175 -12.76 13.48 9.08
CA ASP A 175 -11.92 14.50 9.73
C ASP A 175 -12.54 15.88 9.53
N ARG A 176 -12.67 16.65 10.60
CA ARG A 176 -13.28 17.97 10.56
C ARG A 176 -12.22 19.03 10.22
N LEU A 177 -12.62 20.08 9.50
CA LEU A 177 -11.82 21.27 9.37
C LEU A 177 -12.06 22.21 10.56
N VAL A 178 -10.98 22.82 11.04
CA VAL A 178 -11.00 23.87 12.07
C VAL A 178 -10.40 25.15 11.50
N GLY A 179 -10.92 26.28 11.96
CA GLY A 179 -10.31 27.57 11.70
C GLY A 179 -9.08 27.75 12.58
N LEU A 180 -8.05 28.35 12.05
CA LEU A 180 -6.88 28.79 12.80
C LEU A 180 -6.79 30.31 12.71
N VAL A 181 -6.83 30.98 13.85
CA VAL A 181 -6.77 32.44 13.96
C VAL A 181 -5.62 32.87 14.88
N PRO A 182 -5.05 34.07 14.74
CA PRO A 182 -4.05 34.59 15.68
C PRO A 182 -4.58 34.53 17.13
N ALA A 183 -3.73 34.25 18.11
CA ALA A 183 -4.13 34.12 19.51
C ALA A 183 -4.82 35.37 20.07
N GLY A 184 -4.51 36.55 19.53
CA GLY A 184 -5.15 37.84 19.87
C GLY A 184 -6.42 38.16 19.10
N HIS A 185 -6.82 37.30 18.17
CA HIS A 185 -7.97 37.55 17.33
C HIS A 185 -9.29 37.52 18.14
N ARG A 186 -10.28 38.36 17.74
CA ARG A 186 -11.58 38.45 18.45
C ARG A 186 -12.30 37.11 18.59
N LEU A 187 -12.19 36.23 17.57
CA LEU A 187 -12.83 34.91 17.58
C LEU A 187 -12.06 33.85 18.38
N ALA A 188 -10.80 34.08 18.75
CA ALA A 188 -10.01 33.14 19.53
C ALA A 188 -10.68 32.81 20.90
N LYS A 189 -11.28 33.79 21.55
CA LYS A 189 -11.99 33.63 22.83
C LYS A 189 -13.35 33.00 22.66
N ALA A 190 -14.03 33.20 21.53
CA ALA A 190 -15.34 32.62 21.24
C ALA A 190 -15.25 31.12 20.98
N GLY A 191 -14.12 30.61 20.50
CA GLY A 191 -13.91 29.19 20.18
C GLY A 191 -14.72 28.70 18.98
N VAL A 192 -15.49 29.59 18.35
CA VAL A 192 -16.31 29.33 17.16
C VAL A 192 -16.15 30.50 16.22
N ALA A 193 -16.12 30.25 14.93
CA ALA A 193 -16.09 31.24 13.87
C ALA A 193 -17.04 30.83 12.73
N ARG A 194 -17.88 31.74 12.30
CA ARG A 194 -18.61 31.58 11.04
C ARG A 194 -17.71 32.02 9.91
N PHE A 195 -17.85 31.43 8.73
CA PHE A 195 -17.04 31.81 7.58
C PHE A 195 -17.20 33.26 7.19
N ASP A 196 -18.43 33.80 7.23
CA ASP A 196 -18.72 35.22 6.92
C ASP A 196 -18.07 36.21 7.90
N GLU A 197 -17.78 35.81 9.15
CA GLU A 197 -17.04 36.61 10.11
C GLU A 197 -15.55 36.75 9.78
N LEU A 198 -15.03 35.90 8.87
CA LEU A 198 -13.64 35.88 8.40
C LEU A 198 -13.48 36.45 6.99
N ALA A 199 -14.53 37.08 6.44
CA ALA A 199 -14.56 37.56 5.05
C ALA A 199 -13.50 38.63 4.75
N ASP A 200 -13.20 39.50 5.71
CA ASP A 200 -12.24 40.58 5.56
C ASP A 200 -10.78 40.16 5.89
N GLU A 201 -10.60 38.96 6.41
CA GLU A 201 -9.28 38.45 6.81
C GLU A 201 -8.48 37.95 5.58
N PRO A 202 -7.14 38.13 5.57
CA PRO A 202 -6.30 37.45 4.61
C PRO A 202 -6.24 35.96 4.92
N TRP A 203 -6.30 35.11 3.88
CA TRP A 203 -6.32 33.67 4.02
C TRP A 203 -4.98 33.05 3.64
N ILE A 204 -4.64 31.97 4.36
CA ILE A 204 -3.52 31.08 4.07
C ILE A 204 -4.12 29.78 3.61
N ALA A 205 -3.92 29.42 2.33
CA ALA A 205 -4.46 28.20 1.74
C ALA A 205 -3.46 27.05 1.77
N GLY A 206 -3.99 25.81 1.82
CA GLY A 206 -3.21 24.58 1.70
C GLY A 206 -3.00 24.13 0.25
N CYS A 207 -2.94 22.80 0.05
CA CYS A 207 -2.76 22.16 -1.25
C CYS A 207 -3.85 22.58 -2.27
N PRO A 208 -3.64 22.37 -3.60
CA PRO A 208 -4.59 22.78 -4.62
C PRO A 208 -6.03 22.28 -4.39
N ARG A 209 -6.21 21.05 -3.92
CA ARG A 209 -7.53 20.48 -3.58
C ARG A 209 -8.16 21.21 -2.38
N CYS A 210 -7.38 21.42 -1.32
CA CYS A 210 -7.82 22.14 -0.12
C CYS A 210 -8.18 23.61 -0.44
N ARG A 211 -7.36 24.27 -1.27
CA ARG A 211 -7.59 25.65 -1.72
C ARG A 211 -8.90 25.76 -2.49
N ARG A 212 -9.16 24.86 -3.44
CA ARG A 212 -10.40 24.87 -4.22
C ARG A 212 -11.62 24.75 -3.28
N HIS A 213 -11.58 23.77 -2.37
CA HIS A 213 -12.67 23.57 -1.43
C HIS A 213 -12.87 24.76 -0.47
N LEU A 214 -11.77 25.39 -0.01
CA LEU A 214 -11.85 26.63 0.79
C LEU A 214 -12.59 27.73 0.04
N VAL A 215 -12.28 27.95 -1.24
CA VAL A 215 -12.96 28.95 -2.08
C VAL A 215 -14.45 28.61 -2.21
N GLU A 216 -14.80 27.38 -2.52
CA GLU A 216 -16.19 26.92 -2.64
C GLU A 216 -17.01 27.16 -1.36
N VAL A 217 -16.42 26.87 -0.19
CA VAL A 217 -17.08 27.09 1.11
C VAL A 217 -17.24 28.58 1.41
N CYS A 218 -16.22 29.40 1.14
CA CYS A 218 -16.32 30.85 1.35
C CYS A 218 -17.33 31.51 0.40
N GLU A 219 -17.37 31.08 -0.87
CA GLU A 219 -18.36 31.56 -1.84
C GLU A 219 -19.79 31.15 -1.41
N SER A 220 -19.97 29.96 -0.84
CA SER A 220 -21.25 29.54 -0.26
C SER A 220 -21.64 30.37 0.97
N ALA A 221 -20.66 30.97 1.66
CA ALA A 221 -20.86 31.92 2.76
C ALA A 221 -21.01 33.38 2.30
N GLY A 222 -20.99 33.64 0.97
CA GLY A 222 -21.26 34.94 0.36
C GLY A 222 -20.05 35.83 0.12
N PHE A 223 -18.83 35.28 0.16
CA PHE A 223 -17.62 36.05 -0.14
C PHE A 223 -16.54 35.22 -0.86
N THR A 224 -15.66 35.90 -1.58
CA THR A 224 -14.46 35.27 -2.17
C THR A 224 -13.25 35.53 -1.27
N PRO A 225 -12.55 34.49 -0.79
CA PRO A 225 -11.42 34.65 0.15
C PRO A 225 -10.23 35.31 -0.54
N ARG A 226 -9.63 36.32 0.13
CA ARG A 226 -8.35 36.90 -0.30
C ARG A 226 -7.21 35.98 0.17
N ILE A 227 -6.63 35.21 -0.76
CA ILE A 227 -5.55 34.27 -0.45
C ILE A 227 -4.20 34.95 -0.70
N ASP A 228 -3.52 35.33 0.38
CA ASP A 228 -2.23 36.00 0.33
C ASP A 228 -1.04 35.01 0.37
N PHE A 229 -1.24 33.82 0.97
CA PHE A 229 -0.22 32.77 1.08
C PHE A 229 -0.80 31.41 0.72
N ALA A 230 0.06 30.54 0.16
CA ALA A 230 -0.30 29.15 -0.13
C ALA A 230 0.87 28.22 0.22
N THR A 231 0.62 27.23 1.09
CA THR A 231 1.59 26.19 1.47
C THR A 231 0.85 24.99 2.07
N ASP A 232 1.33 23.78 1.79
CA ASP A 232 0.85 22.52 2.38
C ASP A 232 1.66 22.10 3.63
N ASP A 233 2.69 22.86 3.99
CA ASP A 233 3.46 22.72 5.22
C ASP A 233 2.68 23.30 6.42
N TYR A 234 2.05 22.45 7.22
CA TYR A 234 1.28 22.86 8.39
C TYR A 234 2.06 23.68 9.43
N PRO A 235 3.33 23.36 9.78
CA PRO A 235 4.18 24.24 10.58
C PRO A 235 4.28 25.67 10.01
N ALA A 236 4.43 25.82 8.70
CA ALA A 236 4.46 27.12 8.06
C ALA A 236 3.11 27.86 8.14
N VAL A 237 1.99 27.14 7.90
CA VAL A 237 0.64 27.71 8.09
C VAL A 237 0.47 28.24 9.51
N ILE A 238 0.80 27.43 10.52
CA ILE A 238 0.69 27.82 11.94
C ILE A 238 1.59 29.03 12.26
N GLY A 239 2.81 29.05 11.72
CA GLY A 239 3.73 30.15 11.89
C GLY A 239 3.21 31.47 11.31
N LEU A 240 2.66 31.43 10.09
CA LEU A 240 2.06 32.61 9.42
C LEU A 240 0.86 33.13 10.19
N VAL A 241 -0.06 32.23 10.62
CA VAL A 241 -1.22 32.64 11.45
C VAL A 241 -0.76 33.20 12.79
N GLY A 242 0.18 32.52 13.46
CA GLY A 242 0.73 32.97 14.73
C GLY A 242 1.43 34.33 14.69
N ALA A 243 1.98 34.69 13.53
CA ALA A 243 2.55 36.01 13.24
C ALA A 243 1.51 37.09 12.91
N GLY A 244 0.22 36.73 12.84
CA GLY A 244 -0.86 37.68 12.51
C GLY A 244 -0.99 38.02 11.02
N LEU A 245 -0.46 37.17 10.14
CA LEU A 245 -0.45 37.40 8.69
C LEU A 245 -1.72 36.90 7.99
N GLY A 246 -2.64 36.30 8.72
CA GLY A 246 -3.92 35.86 8.20
C GLY A 246 -4.56 34.75 9.04
N VAL A 247 -5.61 34.17 8.47
CA VAL A 247 -6.34 33.02 9.03
C VAL A 247 -6.23 31.82 8.11
N ALA A 248 -6.48 30.62 8.63
CA ALA A 248 -6.48 29.39 7.83
C ALA A 248 -7.62 28.47 8.22
N ALA A 249 -8.01 27.58 7.31
CA ALA A 249 -8.79 26.40 7.61
C ALA A 249 -7.91 25.17 7.39
N LEU A 250 -7.79 24.31 8.39
CA LEU A 250 -6.93 23.13 8.32
C LEU A 250 -7.61 21.91 8.97
N PRO A 251 -7.21 20.70 8.61
CA PRO A 251 -7.74 19.48 9.20
C PRO A 251 -7.47 19.41 10.70
N GLU A 252 -8.48 19.07 11.49
CA GLU A 252 -8.33 18.91 12.94
C GLU A 252 -7.30 17.83 13.29
N LEU A 253 -7.21 16.79 12.46
CA LEU A 253 -6.20 15.73 12.57
C LEU A 253 -4.77 16.28 12.65
N THR A 254 -4.48 17.39 11.97
CA THR A 254 -3.16 18.06 12.02
C THR A 254 -2.76 18.48 13.43
N LEU A 255 -3.74 18.88 14.25
CA LEU A 255 -3.49 19.37 15.63
C LEU A 255 -3.04 18.25 16.57
N ALA A 256 -3.21 16.99 16.19
CA ALA A 256 -2.68 15.86 16.95
C ALA A 256 -1.14 15.76 16.85
N SER A 257 -0.56 16.25 15.74
CA SER A 257 0.89 16.21 15.49
C SER A 257 1.60 17.56 15.66
N VAL A 258 0.89 18.67 15.47
CA VAL A 258 1.48 20.02 15.53
C VAL A 258 0.68 20.93 16.46
N ARG A 259 1.35 21.52 17.47
CA ARG A 259 0.72 22.47 18.38
C ARG A 259 0.68 23.87 17.76
N PRO A 260 -0.48 24.55 17.74
CA PRO A 260 -0.58 25.89 17.20
C PRO A 260 0.07 26.92 18.15
N LYS A 261 1.32 27.31 17.88
CA LYS A 261 2.03 28.31 18.67
C LYS A 261 1.69 29.71 18.15
N GLY A 262 1.20 30.58 19.03
CA GLY A 262 0.78 31.94 18.66
C GLY A 262 -0.56 32.03 17.91
N ALA A 263 -1.22 30.88 17.68
CA ALA A 263 -2.50 30.75 17.01
C ALA A 263 -3.48 29.96 17.88
N THR A 264 -4.76 30.09 17.62
CA THR A 264 -5.85 29.40 18.33
C THR A 264 -6.74 28.69 17.31
N ALA A 265 -7.00 27.41 17.55
CA ALA A 265 -7.98 26.67 16.77
C ALA A 265 -9.39 27.03 17.23
N VAL A 266 -10.28 27.28 16.28
CA VAL A 266 -11.70 27.59 16.49
C VAL A 266 -12.56 26.65 15.64
N ARG A 267 -13.75 26.30 16.13
CA ARG A 267 -14.70 25.53 15.32
C ARG A 267 -15.26 26.40 14.21
N LEU A 268 -15.34 25.85 13.00
CA LEU A 268 -15.96 26.51 11.87
C LEU A 268 -17.44 26.19 11.77
N GLU A 269 -18.25 27.16 11.45
CA GLU A 269 -19.69 27.03 11.18
C GLU A 269 -20.04 27.67 9.81
N PRO A 270 -20.78 26.90 8.96
CA PRO A 270 -21.17 25.50 9.15
C PRO A 270 -19.97 24.56 9.23
N ALA A 271 -20.16 23.40 9.89
CA ALA A 271 -19.08 22.41 10.02
C ALA A 271 -18.70 21.84 8.65
N VAL A 272 -17.42 21.80 8.36
CA VAL A 272 -16.84 21.24 7.14
C VAL A 272 -16.05 19.98 7.48
N HIS A 273 -16.27 18.93 6.74
CA HIS A 273 -15.62 17.64 6.94
C HIS A 273 -14.95 17.16 5.65
N ARG A 274 -13.90 16.37 5.80
CA ARG A 274 -13.35 15.55 4.72
C ARG A 274 -13.42 14.08 5.10
N GLU A 275 -13.59 13.23 4.12
CA GLU A 275 -13.49 11.79 4.28
C GLU A 275 -12.09 11.34 3.90
N ILE A 276 -11.40 10.68 4.82
CA ILE A 276 -10.11 10.05 4.57
C ILE A 276 -10.34 8.59 4.21
N VAL A 277 -9.73 8.16 3.13
CA VAL A 277 -9.84 6.79 2.61
C VAL A 277 -8.46 6.24 2.26
N ALA A 278 -8.33 4.93 2.29
CA ALA A 278 -7.23 4.21 1.65
C ALA A 278 -7.72 3.62 0.33
N LEU A 279 -6.93 3.79 -0.72
CA LEU A 279 -7.18 3.34 -2.07
C LEU A 279 -6.17 2.28 -2.46
N THR A 280 -6.62 1.24 -3.16
CA THR A 280 -5.78 0.22 -3.78
C THR A 280 -6.39 -0.28 -5.09
N LEU A 281 -5.59 -0.91 -5.94
CA LEU A 281 -6.11 -1.57 -7.14
C LEU A 281 -6.85 -2.86 -6.77
N PRO A 282 -7.90 -3.28 -7.52
CA PRO A 282 -8.66 -4.50 -7.24
C PRO A 282 -7.79 -5.75 -7.10
N ASP A 283 -6.82 -5.93 -7.98
CA ASP A 283 -5.92 -7.08 -7.96
C ASP A 283 -4.97 -7.07 -6.74
N LEU A 284 -4.61 -5.88 -6.26
CA LEU A 284 -3.74 -5.72 -5.09
C LEU A 284 -4.48 -5.87 -3.77
N ALA A 285 -5.80 -5.64 -3.75
CA ALA A 285 -6.61 -5.75 -2.53
C ALA A 285 -6.58 -7.15 -1.91
N GLN A 286 -6.30 -8.19 -2.71
CA GLN A 286 -6.20 -9.58 -2.28
C GLN A 286 -4.77 -10.00 -1.87
N VAL A 287 -3.78 -9.12 -2.04
CA VAL A 287 -2.40 -9.39 -1.62
C VAL A 287 -2.30 -9.31 -0.10
N PRO A 288 -1.89 -10.37 0.61
CA PRO A 288 -1.96 -10.42 2.08
C PRO A 288 -1.27 -9.26 2.79
N ALA A 289 -0.11 -8.80 2.27
CA ALA A 289 0.62 -7.67 2.84
C ALA A 289 -0.12 -6.33 2.66
N VAL A 290 -0.85 -6.16 1.54
CA VAL A 290 -1.68 -4.98 1.26
C VAL A 290 -2.90 -4.98 2.17
N GLU A 291 -3.63 -6.09 2.23
CA GLU A 291 -4.79 -6.26 3.10
C GLU A 291 -4.46 -6.00 4.57
N ALA A 292 -3.41 -6.64 5.10
CA ALA A 292 -2.95 -6.42 6.46
C ALA A 292 -2.56 -4.96 6.73
N THR A 293 -1.94 -4.27 5.76
CA THR A 293 -1.58 -2.86 5.91
C THR A 293 -2.83 -1.97 5.92
N LEU A 294 -3.82 -2.25 5.06
CA LEU A 294 -5.11 -1.54 5.05
C LEU A 294 -5.86 -1.69 6.39
N ASP A 295 -5.90 -2.89 6.96
CA ASP A 295 -6.52 -3.14 8.26
C ASP A 295 -5.83 -2.34 9.38
N LYS A 296 -4.48 -2.26 9.37
CA LYS A 296 -3.76 -1.44 10.36
C LYS A 296 -3.97 0.06 10.20
N LEU A 297 -4.23 0.55 8.99
CA LEU A 297 -4.62 1.95 8.77
C LEU A 297 -6.02 2.23 9.32
N VAL A 298 -6.97 1.32 9.14
CA VAL A 298 -8.31 1.42 9.75
C VAL A 298 -8.24 1.36 11.27
N ASP A 299 -7.48 0.41 11.85
CA ASP A 299 -7.29 0.27 13.30
C ASP A 299 -6.66 1.52 13.93
N ALA A 300 -5.77 2.22 13.20
CA ALA A 300 -5.11 3.43 13.68
C ALA A 300 -6.07 4.62 13.81
N ALA A 301 -7.15 4.66 13.05
CA ALA A 301 -8.17 5.71 13.10
C ALA A 301 -9.14 5.59 14.30
N GLY A 302 -9.25 4.40 14.87
CA GLY A 302 -10.11 4.14 16.03
C GLY A 302 -9.44 4.39 17.40
N ARG A 303 -8.20 4.83 17.40
CA ARG A 303 -7.40 5.12 18.62
C ARG A 303 -7.23 6.62 18.80
#